data_77f0972cd968a22e709c035db9043b46
#
_entry.id   77f0972cd968a22e709c035db9043b46
#
_cell.length_a   1.000
_cell.length_b   1.000
_cell.length_c   1.000
_cell.angle_alpha   90.00
_cell.angle_beta   90.00
_cell.angle_gamma   90.00
#
_symmetry.space_group_name_H-M   'P 1'
#
loop_
_entity.id
_entity.type
_entity.pdbx_description
1 polymer ?
#
loop_
_entity_poly.entity_id
_entity_poly.type
_entity_poly.pdbx_seq_one_letter_code
_entity_poly.pdbx_strand_id
1 'polypeptide(L)'
;MPVSGVQAQSLPQAPGVPQSQTASQTASQTAAPTAAPTAAPTASQTASPRPSTPPGQSALPIFVLNSLDGSVSVIDPLSWTEVRRIPTGKEPHHLYLTPDEKSLIVANAASDSLTFIDPRTALVQRTLRDILDPYHLRFSPDMKWFVTAANRLDHVDLYRWDGTNPSLVRRIPTGKTPSHLWIDSRSTTVYVTMQDSDELVAIDLGTQAIKWRVKTGAMPADVYGLPGDKHLLVALTGSDAVEVFDVSAPVALKMGHIRTAAGAHAFRALGDGRHVLVSNRVHNSVSVIDVQTFQVVRQIAVPSGPDCMELSSDGKTLYVTSRWAARLSVVDLVAGRLVRQVRVGRSPHGVWTLDHAAR
;
A
#
# COMPACT_ATOMS: atom_id res chain seq x y z
N MET A 1 42.65 22.61 58.36
CA MET A 1 42.62 21.17 58.07
C MET A 1 42.06 21.01 56.72
N PRO A 2 42.78 20.43 55.75
CA PRO A 2 42.35 20.40 54.35
C PRO A 2 41.40 19.19 54.07
N VAL A 3 40.42 19.44 53.26
CA VAL A 3 39.44 18.45 52.74
C VAL A 3 40.05 17.81 51.52
N SER A 4 40.14 16.49 51.54
CA SER A 4 40.69 15.64 50.46
C SER A 4 39.82 15.63 49.22
N GLY A 5 40.43 15.84 48.06
CA GLY A 5 39.80 15.70 46.75
C GLY A 5 39.58 14.23 46.38
N VAL A 6 38.42 13.96 45.79
CA VAL A 6 38.10 12.70 45.17
C VAL A 6 38.39 12.83 43.68
N GLN A 7 39.30 12.02 43.16
CA GLN A 7 39.62 11.89 41.73
C GLN A 7 38.53 11.11 41.05
N ALA A 8 38.02 11.68 39.95
CA ALA A 8 37.13 10.98 39.03
C ALA A 8 37.92 9.99 38.16
N GLN A 9 37.57 8.72 38.20
CA GLN A 9 38.07 7.69 37.31
C GLN A 9 37.33 7.72 35.99
N SER A 10 38.06 7.81 34.89
CA SER A 10 37.57 7.74 33.52
C SER A 10 37.21 6.30 33.16
N LEU A 11 35.99 6.11 32.62
CA LEU A 11 35.50 4.85 32.04
C LEU A 11 36.13 4.59 30.67
N PRO A 12 36.39 3.33 30.28
CA PRO A 12 36.98 3.00 28.99
C PRO A 12 35.98 3.15 27.83
N GLN A 13 36.47 3.66 26.70
CA GLN A 13 35.75 3.79 25.44
C GLN A 13 35.52 2.42 24.80
N ALA A 14 34.31 2.21 24.25
CA ALA A 14 33.95 1.05 23.45
C ALA A 14 34.61 1.10 22.05
N PRO A 15 34.94 -0.05 21.44
CA PRO A 15 35.58 -0.09 20.13
C PRO A 15 34.62 0.28 19.01
N GLY A 16 35.12 1.05 18.03
CA GLY A 16 34.39 1.58 16.91
C GLY A 16 33.91 0.50 15.93
N VAL A 17 32.74 0.75 15.39
CA VAL A 17 32.09 -0.03 14.30
C VAL A 17 32.78 0.36 12.99
N PRO A 18 33.17 -0.59 12.11
CA PRO A 18 33.77 -0.28 10.82
C PRO A 18 32.72 0.23 9.83
N GLN A 19 33.02 1.34 9.18
CA GLN A 19 32.28 1.88 8.03
C GLN A 19 32.47 0.96 6.82
N SER A 20 31.36 0.54 6.20
CA SER A 20 31.37 -0.19 4.95
C SER A 20 31.68 0.76 3.79
N GLN A 21 32.81 0.53 3.13
CA GLN A 21 33.18 1.18 1.86
C GLN A 21 32.34 0.59 0.71
N THR A 22 31.70 1.47 -0.05
CA THR A 22 31.08 1.16 -1.34
C THR A 22 32.18 0.93 -2.39
N ALA A 23 32.31 -0.31 -2.86
CA ALA A 23 33.16 -0.64 -3.99
C ALA A 23 32.37 -0.52 -5.30
N SER A 24 32.75 0.44 -6.15
CA SER A 24 32.38 0.49 -7.55
C SER A 24 33.10 -0.63 -8.31
N GLN A 25 32.35 -1.57 -8.87
CA GLN A 25 32.90 -2.53 -9.83
C GLN A 25 32.58 -2.09 -11.26
N THR A 26 33.61 -1.66 -11.96
CA THR A 26 33.69 -1.51 -13.41
C THR A 26 33.81 -2.91 -14.04
N ALA A 27 32.82 -3.32 -14.83
CA ALA A 27 32.87 -4.56 -15.59
C ALA A 27 33.48 -4.31 -16.97
N SER A 28 34.63 -4.94 -17.24
CA SER A 28 35.26 -5.02 -18.58
C SER A 28 34.44 -5.99 -19.46
N GLN A 29 34.17 -5.52 -20.67
CA GLN A 29 33.61 -6.31 -21.76
C GLN A 29 34.70 -7.22 -22.35
N THR A 30 34.44 -8.51 -22.42
CA THR A 30 35.14 -9.46 -23.30
C THR A 30 34.14 -10.05 -24.28
N ALA A 31 34.45 -9.89 -25.55
CA ALA A 31 33.66 -10.37 -26.68
C ALA A 31 33.76 -11.91 -26.81
N ALA A 32 32.63 -12.56 -27.09
CA ALA A 32 32.56 -13.98 -27.46
C ALA A 32 32.13 -14.13 -28.94
N PRO A 33 32.51 -15.22 -29.62
CA PRO A 33 32.40 -15.32 -31.06
C PRO A 33 31.01 -15.75 -31.54
N THR A 34 30.71 -15.28 -32.75
CA THR A 34 29.52 -15.51 -33.55
C THR A 34 29.34 -16.97 -33.96
N ALA A 35 28.18 -17.58 -33.68
CA ALA A 35 27.74 -18.81 -34.35
C ALA A 35 26.41 -18.53 -35.07
N ALA A 36 26.32 -18.97 -36.31
CA ALA A 36 25.20 -18.75 -37.22
C ALA A 36 23.94 -19.55 -36.83
N PRO A 37 22.73 -19.04 -37.17
CA PRO A 37 21.49 -19.70 -36.75
C PRO A 37 21.06 -20.80 -37.73
N THR A 38 20.74 -21.95 -37.17
CA THR A 38 20.01 -23.04 -37.85
C THR A 38 18.51 -22.76 -37.68
N ALA A 39 17.79 -22.66 -38.78
CA ALA A 39 16.34 -22.47 -38.82
C ALA A 39 15.60 -23.70 -38.28
N ALA A 40 14.67 -23.50 -37.33
CA ALA A 40 13.69 -24.49 -36.89
C ALA A 40 12.28 -24.07 -37.32
N PRO A 41 11.37 -25.00 -37.53
CA PRO A 41 10.11 -24.76 -38.25
C PRO A 41 9.07 -24.00 -37.42
N THR A 42 8.37 -23.11 -38.11
CA THR A 42 7.22 -22.29 -37.63
C THR A 42 6.06 -23.21 -37.23
N ALA A 43 5.82 -23.34 -35.92
CA ALA A 43 4.55 -23.86 -35.43
C ALA A 43 3.53 -22.73 -35.39
N SER A 44 2.52 -22.83 -36.26
CA SER A 44 1.35 -21.95 -36.25
C SER A 44 0.55 -22.17 -34.97
N GLN A 45 0.66 -21.22 -34.03
CA GLN A 45 -0.22 -21.19 -32.85
C GLN A 45 -1.56 -20.58 -33.25
N THR A 46 -2.57 -21.44 -33.41
CA THR A 46 -3.96 -21.03 -33.47
C THR A 46 -4.37 -20.36 -32.16
N ALA A 47 -4.57 -19.05 -32.19
CA ALA A 47 -5.09 -18.29 -31.09
C ALA A 47 -6.49 -18.76 -30.72
N SER A 48 -6.70 -19.17 -29.47
CA SER A 48 -8.03 -19.45 -28.93
C SER A 48 -8.93 -18.22 -29.06
N PRO A 49 -10.22 -18.39 -29.43
CA PRO A 49 -11.14 -17.26 -29.61
C PRO A 49 -11.34 -16.54 -28.27
N ARG A 50 -11.14 -15.22 -28.29
CA ARG A 50 -11.44 -14.29 -27.21
C ARG A 50 -12.95 -14.30 -26.93
N PRO A 51 -13.42 -14.31 -25.65
CA PRO A 51 -14.83 -14.06 -25.37
C PRO A 51 -15.17 -12.67 -25.91
N SER A 52 -16.16 -12.59 -26.78
CA SER A 52 -16.64 -11.34 -27.38
C SER A 52 -17.36 -10.51 -26.33
N THR A 53 -16.79 -9.37 -25.95
CA THR A 53 -17.49 -8.34 -25.19
C THR A 53 -18.61 -7.76 -26.06
N PRO A 54 -19.81 -7.49 -25.50
CA PRO A 54 -20.88 -6.84 -26.27
C PRO A 54 -20.39 -5.50 -26.81
N PRO A 55 -20.76 -5.14 -28.06
CA PRO A 55 -20.37 -3.86 -28.64
C PRO A 55 -21.00 -2.71 -27.84
N GLY A 56 -20.16 -1.85 -27.21
CA GLY A 56 -20.60 -0.63 -26.55
C GLY A 56 -20.16 -0.44 -25.09
N GLN A 57 -19.63 -1.43 -24.39
CA GLN A 57 -19.02 -1.22 -23.06
C GLN A 57 -17.51 -1.03 -23.20
N SER A 58 -17.05 0.20 -23.05
CA SER A 58 -15.63 0.44 -22.77
C SER A 58 -15.32 -0.16 -21.41
N ALA A 59 -14.33 -1.04 -21.34
CA ALA A 59 -13.90 -1.60 -20.07
C ALA A 59 -13.38 -0.48 -19.17
N LEU A 60 -13.71 -0.55 -17.88
CA LEU A 60 -13.30 0.45 -16.89
C LEU A 60 -11.77 0.41 -16.73
N PRO A 61 -11.08 1.55 -16.74
CA PRO A 61 -9.64 1.59 -16.70
C PRO A 61 -9.08 1.15 -15.33
N ILE A 62 -7.85 0.65 -15.35
CA ILE A 62 -7.05 0.41 -14.15
C ILE A 62 -6.04 1.54 -14.01
N PHE A 63 -6.02 2.17 -12.83
CA PHE A 63 -5.10 3.25 -12.48
C PHE A 63 -3.95 2.72 -11.64
N VAL A 64 -2.71 3.06 -12.02
CA VAL A 64 -1.51 2.65 -11.29
C VAL A 64 -0.66 3.89 -11.01
N LEU A 65 -0.41 4.17 -9.74
CA LEU A 65 0.41 5.31 -9.31
C LEU A 65 1.89 5.01 -9.48
N ASN A 66 2.63 5.89 -10.16
CA ASN A 66 4.06 5.78 -10.38
C ASN A 66 4.78 6.80 -9.48
N SER A 67 5.13 6.40 -8.26
CA SER A 67 5.60 7.32 -7.21
C SER A 67 6.86 8.10 -7.61
N LEU A 68 7.82 7.46 -8.27
CA LEU A 68 9.06 8.13 -8.71
C LEU A 68 8.91 8.93 -10.01
N ASP A 69 7.79 8.77 -10.74
CA ASP A 69 7.57 9.49 -11.99
C ASP A 69 6.54 10.64 -11.85
N GLY A 70 5.92 10.82 -10.68
CA GLY A 70 4.90 11.84 -10.47
C GLY A 70 3.73 11.69 -11.45
N SER A 71 3.26 10.46 -11.68
CA SER A 71 2.27 10.17 -12.71
C SER A 71 1.38 8.99 -12.36
N VAL A 72 0.26 8.88 -13.07
CA VAL A 72 -0.64 7.73 -13.06
C VAL A 72 -0.65 7.07 -14.43
N SER A 73 -0.35 5.76 -14.49
CA SER A 73 -0.58 4.94 -15.67
C SER A 73 -2.05 4.54 -15.73
N VAL A 74 -2.69 4.73 -16.87
CA VAL A 74 -4.05 4.28 -17.18
C VAL A 74 -3.95 3.06 -18.09
N ILE A 75 -4.37 1.90 -17.58
CA ILE A 75 -4.27 0.61 -18.27
C ILE A 75 -5.65 0.22 -18.79
N ASP A 76 -5.73 -0.13 -20.06
CA ASP A 76 -6.90 -0.77 -20.63
C ASP A 76 -6.89 -2.28 -20.32
N PRO A 77 -7.88 -2.81 -19.58
CA PRO A 77 -7.91 -4.22 -19.21
C PRO A 77 -8.26 -5.18 -20.37
N LEU A 78 -8.67 -4.65 -21.54
CA LEU A 78 -8.91 -5.47 -22.73
C LEU A 78 -7.62 -5.74 -23.50
N SER A 79 -6.87 -4.67 -23.81
CA SER A 79 -5.57 -4.78 -24.52
C SER A 79 -4.41 -5.06 -23.60
N TRP A 80 -4.54 -4.78 -22.32
CA TRP A 80 -3.46 -4.85 -21.32
C TRP A 80 -2.28 -3.95 -21.66
N THR A 81 -2.58 -2.76 -22.16
CA THR A 81 -1.58 -1.75 -22.49
C THR A 81 -1.84 -0.47 -21.71
N GLU A 82 -0.77 0.28 -21.45
CA GLU A 82 -0.89 1.65 -20.96
C GLU A 82 -1.41 2.54 -22.12
N VAL A 83 -2.64 3.02 -21.99
CA VAL A 83 -3.30 3.86 -23.02
C VAL A 83 -3.13 5.35 -22.75
N ARG A 84 -2.78 5.72 -21.51
CA ARG A 84 -2.53 7.10 -21.11
C ARG A 84 -1.61 7.15 -19.90
N ARG A 85 -0.82 8.21 -19.81
CA ARG A 85 -0.08 8.57 -18.60
C ARG A 85 -0.49 9.98 -18.17
N ILE A 86 -1.00 10.10 -16.94
CA ILE A 86 -1.51 11.34 -16.39
C ILE A 86 -0.43 11.93 -15.47
N PRO A 87 0.09 13.13 -15.72
CA PRO A 87 0.97 13.80 -14.77
C PRO A 87 0.19 14.21 -13.53
N THR A 88 0.80 14.05 -12.34
CA THR A 88 0.24 14.43 -11.05
C THR A 88 1.24 15.30 -10.26
N GLY A 89 1.05 15.46 -8.96
CA GLY A 89 2.08 15.99 -8.08
C GLY A 89 3.20 14.96 -7.85
N LYS A 90 4.19 15.35 -7.05
CA LYS A 90 5.34 14.49 -6.70
C LYS A 90 4.91 13.39 -5.75
N GLU A 91 5.44 12.18 -5.97
CA GLU A 91 5.21 11.00 -5.16
C GLU A 91 3.71 10.68 -4.97
N PRO A 92 2.95 10.41 -6.07
CA PRO A 92 1.61 9.86 -5.95
C PRO A 92 1.71 8.52 -5.24
N HIS A 93 1.08 8.40 -4.06
CA HIS A 93 1.30 7.26 -3.18
C HIS A 93 0.05 6.40 -3.00
N HIS A 94 -1.03 6.97 -2.48
CA HIS A 94 -2.31 6.30 -2.35
C HIS A 94 -3.42 6.99 -3.13
N LEU A 95 -4.51 6.27 -3.33
CA LEU A 95 -5.69 6.75 -4.03
C LEU A 95 -6.96 6.25 -3.36
N TYR A 96 -8.02 7.03 -3.46
CA TYR A 96 -9.31 6.70 -2.87
C TYR A 96 -10.45 7.34 -3.67
N LEU A 97 -11.57 6.62 -3.81
CA LEU A 97 -12.77 7.14 -4.47
C LEU A 97 -13.50 8.11 -3.55
N THR A 98 -13.99 9.23 -4.09
CA THR A 98 -14.86 10.14 -3.34
C THR A 98 -16.18 9.46 -2.98
N PRO A 99 -16.87 9.88 -1.89
CA PRO A 99 -18.13 9.29 -1.46
C PRO A 99 -19.25 9.29 -2.50
N ASP A 100 -19.24 10.26 -3.42
CA ASP A 100 -20.19 10.38 -4.53
C ASP A 100 -19.77 9.62 -5.80
N GLU A 101 -18.64 8.90 -5.73
CA GLU A 101 -18.02 8.10 -6.81
C GLU A 101 -17.69 8.87 -8.11
N LYS A 102 -17.61 10.20 -8.02
CA LYS A 102 -17.32 11.03 -9.21
C LYS A 102 -15.84 11.30 -9.41
N SER A 103 -15.02 11.11 -8.37
CA SER A 103 -13.60 11.38 -8.44
C SER A 103 -12.77 10.31 -7.76
N LEU A 104 -11.69 9.93 -8.41
CA LEU A 104 -10.60 9.20 -7.81
C LEU A 104 -9.57 10.21 -7.32
N ILE A 105 -9.36 10.28 -6.01
CA ILE A 105 -8.36 11.15 -5.37
C ILE A 105 -7.02 10.45 -5.41
N VAL A 106 -6.00 11.10 -5.93
CA VAL A 106 -4.59 10.69 -5.88
C VAL A 106 -3.87 11.59 -4.89
N ALA A 107 -3.31 11.02 -3.85
CA ALA A 107 -2.51 11.72 -2.85
C ALA A 107 -1.07 11.87 -3.31
N ASN A 108 -0.61 13.12 -3.49
CA ASN A 108 0.73 13.45 -3.94
C ASN A 108 1.57 13.88 -2.73
N ALA A 109 2.16 12.90 -2.06
CA ALA A 109 2.76 13.06 -0.74
C ALA A 109 3.89 14.11 -0.73
N ALA A 110 4.76 14.13 -1.74
CA ALA A 110 5.91 15.06 -1.78
C ALA A 110 5.60 16.43 -2.45
N SER A 111 4.33 16.75 -2.68
CA SER A 111 3.91 18.06 -3.22
C SER A 111 2.65 18.62 -2.57
N ASP A 112 2.31 18.12 -1.37
CA ASP A 112 1.26 18.66 -0.51
C ASP A 112 -0.05 18.90 -1.26
N SER A 113 -0.49 17.91 -2.04
CA SER A 113 -1.64 18.08 -2.92
C SER A 113 -2.42 16.79 -3.18
N LEU A 114 -3.68 16.97 -3.59
CA LEU A 114 -4.55 15.92 -4.08
C LEU A 114 -4.91 16.19 -5.54
N THR A 115 -4.74 15.20 -6.43
CA THR A 115 -5.22 15.26 -7.80
C THR A 115 -6.52 14.47 -7.91
N PHE A 116 -7.56 15.08 -8.46
CA PHE A 116 -8.87 14.47 -8.68
C PHE A 116 -8.99 14.06 -10.14
N ILE A 117 -9.30 12.79 -10.37
CA ILE A 117 -9.41 12.18 -11.70
C ILE A 117 -10.80 11.57 -11.83
N ASP A 118 -11.48 11.80 -12.95
CA ASP A 118 -12.70 11.09 -13.27
C ASP A 118 -12.38 9.59 -13.48
N PRO A 119 -12.98 8.69 -12.69
CA PRO A 119 -12.61 7.26 -12.71
C PRO A 119 -13.10 6.52 -13.98
N ARG A 120 -13.97 7.12 -14.78
CA ARG A 120 -14.51 6.54 -16.00
C ARG A 120 -13.78 7.01 -17.25
N THR A 121 -13.46 8.31 -17.30
CA THR A 121 -12.83 8.94 -18.47
C THR A 121 -11.32 9.12 -18.35
N ALA A 122 -10.78 8.92 -17.15
CA ALA A 122 -9.39 9.18 -16.81
C ALA A 122 -8.95 10.63 -17.08
N LEU A 123 -9.86 11.60 -16.99
CA LEU A 123 -9.56 13.03 -17.13
C LEU A 123 -9.28 13.63 -15.76
N VAL A 124 -8.24 14.46 -15.67
CA VAL A 124 -7.99 15.27 -14.48
C VAL A 124 -9.09 16.32 -14.37
N GLN A 125 -9.76 16.35 -13.23
CA GLN A 125 -10.81 17.31 -12.94
C GLN A 125 -10.25 18.57 -12.26
N ARG A 126 -9.36 18.38 -11.28
CA ARG A 126 -8.71 19.47 -10.52
C ARG A 126 -7.54 18.95 -9.69
N THR A 127 -6.76 19.88 -9.16
CA THR A 127 -5.75 19.62 -8.12
C THR A 127 -6.01 20.56 -6.93
N LEU A 128 -6.11 19.98 -5.74
CA LEU A 128 -6.22 20.71 -4.49
C LEU A 128 -4.84 20.75 -3.84
N ARG A 129 -4.41 21.95 -3.38
CA ARG A 129 -3.13 22.18 -2.70
C ARG A 129 -3.35 22.33 -1.19
N ASP A 130 -2.24 22.43 -0.46
CA ASP A 130 -2.21 22.69 0.99
C ASP A 130 -2.78 21.53 1.84
N ILE A 131 -2.76 20.32 1.30
CA ILE A 131 -2.93 19.08 2.05
C ILE A 131 -1.54 18.54 2.33
N LEU A 132 -1.04 18.75 3.54
CA LEU A 132 0.36 18.48 3.87
C LEU A 132 0.67 16.99 3.89
N ASP A 133 1.69 16.59 3.13
CA ASP A 133 2.25 15.23 3.08
C ASP A 133 1.19 14.11 3.10
N PRO A 134 0.21 14.11 2.18
CA PRO A 134 -0.87 13.12 2.20
C PRO A 134 -0.34 11.75 1.74
N TYR A 135 0.34 11.03 2.62
CA TYR A 135 0.92 9.73 2.30
C TYR A 135 -0.15 8.66 2.16
N HIS A 136 -1.05 8.54 3.14
CA HIS A 136 -2.24 7.70 3.07
C HIS A 136 -3.49 8.53 3.36
N LEU A 137 -4.63 8.09 2.83
CA LEU A 137 -5.91 8.79 2.99
C LEU A 137 -7.07 7.80 3.09
N ARG A 138 -8.09 8.19 3.84
CA ARG A 138 -9.32 7.40 3.96
C ARG A 138 -10.53 8.26 4.33
N PHE A 139 -11.70 7.90 3.79
CA PHE A 139 -12.98 8.40 4.28
C PHE A 139 -13.50 7.51 5.40
N SER A 140 -14.19 8.10 6.38
CA SER A 140 -14.97 7.32 7.34
C SER A 140 -16.17 6.66 6.66
N PRO A 141 -16.67 5.51 7.15
CA PRO A 141 -17.84 4.86 6.58
C PRO A 141 -19.10 5.73 6.52
N ASP A 142 -19.28 6.68 7.47
CA ASP A 142 -20.39 7.66 7.44
C ASP A 142 -20.14 8.86 6.51
N MET A 143 -19.01 8.85 5.78
CA MET A 143 -18.59 9.85 4.80
C MET A 143 -18.40 11.29 5.34
N LYS A 144 -18.36 11.47 6.65
CA LYS A 144 -18.24 12.82 7.26
C LYS A 144 -16.81 13.25 7.52
N TRP A 145 -15.90 12.25 7.65
CA TRP A 145 -14.50 12.49 7.89
C TRP A 145 -13.66 12.09 6.69
N PHE A 146 -12.69 12.92 6.38
CA PHE A 146 -11.58 12.60 5.52
C PHE A 146 -10.30 12.68 6.36
N VAL A 147 -9.50 11.63 6.37
CA VAL A 147 -8.33 11.52 7.24
C VAL A 147 -7.10 11.27 6.40
N THR A 148 -6.00 11.97 6.68
CA THR A 148 -4.71 11.75 6.04
C THR A 148 -3.63 11.45 7.07
N ALA A 149 -2.70 10.55 6.72
CA ALA A 149 -1.45 10.35 7.45
C ALA A 149 -0.34 11.12 6.74
N ALA A 150 0.36 11.98 7.48
CA ALA A 150 1.50 12.74 6.98
C ALA A 150 2.79 12.06 7.46
N ASN A 151 3.30 11.18 6.60
CA ASN A 151 4.36 10.22 6.91
C ASN A 151 5.69 10.88 7.32
N ARG A 152 6.08 11.95 6.60
CA ARG A 152 7.33 12.71 6.86
C ARG A 152 7.17 13.80 7.92
N LEU A 153 5.94 14.16 8.25
CA LEU A 153 5.65 15.26 9.17
C LEU A 153 5.13 14.80 10.53
N ASP A 154 5.08 13.48 10.76
CA ASP A 154 4.75 12.86 12.04
C ASP A 154 3.39 13.28 12.62
N HIS A 155 2.37 13.44 11.76
CA HIS A 155 1.02 13.79 12.23
C HIS A 155 -0.08 13.11 11.40
N VAL A 156 -1.28 13.09 11.96
CA VAL A 156 -2.53 12.72 11.29
C VAL A 156 -3.42 13.93 11.23
N ASP A 157 -3.96 14.25 10.04
CA ASP A 157 -4.90 15.33 9.84
C ASP A 157 -6.33 14.81 9.72
N LEU A 158 -7.24 15.39 10.50
CA LEU A 158 -8.66 15.13 10.46
C LEU A 158 -9.36 16.28 9.74
N TYR A 159 -10.07 15.96 8.66
CA TYR A 159 -10.85 16.93 7.88
C TYR A 159 -12.33 16.59 7.93
N ARG A 160 -13.18 17.61 7.89
CA ARG A 160 -14.59 17.47 7.47
C ARG A 160 -14.65 17.50 5.96
N TRP A 161 -15.48 16.62 5.40
CA TRP A 161 -15.76 16.59 3.98
C TRP A 161 -17.12 17.24 3.69
N ASP A 162 -17.17 18.26 2.82
CA ASP A 162 -18.39 18.99 2.47
C ASP A 162 -19.11 18.44 1.23
N GLY A 163 -18.63 17.31 0.71
CA GLY A 163 -19.05 16.69 -0.56
C GLY A 163 -18.11 17.03 -1.72
N THR A 164 -17.25 18.02 -1.55
CA THR A 164 -16.33 18.48 -2.60
C THR A 164 -14.92 18.70 -2.06
N ASN A 165 -14.77 19.37 -0.91
CA ASN A 165 -13.49 19.77 -0.36
C ASN A 165 -13.32 19.30 1.09
N PRO A 166 -12.08 18.93 1.49
CA PRO A 166 -11.74 18.75 2.89
C PRO A 166 -11.51 20.10 3.58
N SER A 167 -12.03 20.25 4.79
CA SER A 167 -11.75 21.38 5.69
C SER A 167 -11.05 20.85 6.93
N LEU A 168 -9.81 21.29 7.18
CA LEU A 168 -9.02 20.84 8.33
C LEU A 168 -9.71 21.18 9.64
N VAL A 169 -9.96 20.18 10.47
CA VAL A 169 -10.54 20.31 11.81
C VAL A 169 -9.46 20.22 12.88
N ARG A 170 -8.58 19.23 12.73
CA ARG A 170 -7.54 18.97 13.72
C ARG A 170 -6.31 18.33 13.09
N ARG A 171 -5.13 18.81 13.47
CA ARG A 171 -3.85 18.15 13.26
C ARG A 171 -3.40 17.51 14.55
N ILE A 172 -3.12 16.23 14.52
CA ILE A 172 -2.77 15.42 15.69
C ILE A 172 -1.32 14.96 15.54
N PRO A 173 -0.38 15.50 16.33
CA PRO A 173 0.97 14.97 16.39
C PRO A 173 0.96 13.52 16.85
N THR A 174 1.70 12.65 16.15
CA THR A 174 1.73 11.22 16.41
C THR A 174 3.12 10.73 16.79
N GLY A 175 3.41 9.46 16.64
CA GLY A 175 4.76 8.90 16.62
C GLY A 175 5.43 9.09 15.27
N LYS A 176 6.60 8.49 15.10
CA LYS A 176 7.39 8.60 13.88
C LYS A 176 6.75 7.82 12.74
N THR A 177 6.65 8.49 11.56
CA THR A 177 6.29 7.88 10.29
C THR A 177 4.89 7.24 10.33
N PRO A 178 3.79 8.02 10.59
CA PRO A 178 2.44 7.51 10.42
C PRO A 178 2.26 7.00 8.99
N SER A 179 1.84 5.74 8.85
CA SER A 179 1.82 5.05 7.57
C SER A 179 0.39 4.87 7.06
N HIS A 180 -0.26 3.77 7.36
CA HIS A 180 -1.60 3.49 6.87
C HIS A 180 -2.67 3.69 7.94
N LEU A 181 -3.91 3.90 7.47
CA LEU A 181 -5.08 4.20 8.28
C LEU A 181 -6.17 3.15 8.09
N TRP A 182 -6.85 2.79 9.18
CA TRP A 182 -8.14 2.12 9.16
C TRP A 182 -9.14 2.91 10.00
N ILE A 183 -10.41 2.94 9.59
CA ILE A 183 -11.48 3.57 10.37
C ILE A 183 -12.53 2.50 10.66
N ASP A 184 -12.98 2.40 11.91
CA ASP A 184 -13.98 1.43 12.31
C ASP A 184 -15.32 1.64 11.58
N SER A 185 -16.17 0.60 11.52
CA SER A 185 -17.44 0.64 10.78
C SER A 185 -18.40 1.69 11.34
N ARG A 186 -18.24 2.09 12.61
CA ARG A 186 -19.06 3.10 13.30
C ARG A 186 -18.55 4.53 13.07
N SER A 187 -17.44 4.71 12.36
CA SER A 187 -16.84 6.04 12.14
C SER A 187 -16.45 6.76 13.44
N THR A 188 -15.98 6.01 14.43
CA THR A 188 -15.64 6.54 15.76
C THR A 188 -14.15 6.56 16.03
N THR A 189 -13.40 5.62 15.47
CA THR A 189 -11.98 5.43 15.77
C THR A 189 -11.16 5.26 14.50
N VAL A 190 -10.07 6.02 14.40
CA VAL A 190 -9.03 5.84 13.38
C VAL A 190 -7.88 5.06 14.02
N TYR A 191 -7.48 3.96 13.40
CA TYR A 191 -6.28 3.22 13.75
C TYR A 191 -5.17 3.57 12.77
N VAL A 192 -3.97 3.83 13.26
CA VAL A 192 -2.84 4.28 12.46
C VAL A 192 -1.58 3.52 12.88
N THR A 193 -0.85 3.01 11.91
CA THR A 193 0.47 2.42 12.13
C THR A 193 1.54 3.50 12.13
N MET A 194 2.49 3.42 13.07
CA MET A 194 3.66 4.30 13.19
C MET A 194 4.91 3.51 12.83
N GLN A 195 5.34 3.60 11.58
CA GLN A 195 6.32 2.69 11.01
C GLN A 195 7.68 2.73 11.73
N ASP A 196 8.20 3.93 12.03
CA ASP A 196 9.51 4.08 12.66
C ASP A 196 9.47 4.16 14.20
N SER A 197 8.26 4.11 14.78
CA SER A 197 8.07 4.03 16.23
C SER A 197 7.65 2.64 16.70
N ASP A 198 7.36 1.70 15.77
CA ASP A 198 6.84 0.37 16.07
C ASP A 198 5.59 0.44 16.95
N GLU A 199 4.59 1.21 16.52
CA GLU A 199 3.36 1.43 17.30
C GLU A 199 2.11 1.32 16.42
N LEU A 200 1.03 0.88 17.04
CA LEU A 200 -0.35 1.07 16.58
C LEU A 200 -1.01 2.11 17.49
N VAL A 201 -1.62 3.12 16.89
CA VAL A 201 -2.27 4.25 17.59
C VAL A 201 -3.73 4.28 17.24
N ALA A 202 -4.61 4.49 18.23
CA ALA A 202 -6.02 4.80 18.02
C ALA A 202 -6.31 6.26 18.32
N ILE A 203 -7.06 6.89 17.42
CA ILE A 203 -7.53 8.27 17.51
C ILE A 203 -9.05 8.27 17.56
N ASP A 204 -9.64 8.93 18.52
CA ASP A 204 -11.07 9.12 18.64
C ASP A 204 -11.53 10.29 17.77
N LEU A 205 -12.45 10.05 16.85
CA LEU A 205 -12.96 11.08 15.93
C LEU A 205 -13.91 12.08 16.61
N GLY A 206 -14.56 11.69 17.70
CA GLY A 206 -15.44 12.57 18.47
C GLY A 206 -14.66 13.59 19.29
N THR A 207 -13.66 13.12 20.05
CA THR A 207 -12.80 13.98 20.89
C THR A 207 -11.60 14.54 20.14
N GLN A 208 -11.27 13.98 18.96
CA GLN A 208 -10.13 14.36 18.13
C GLN A 208 -8.80 14.24 18.88
N ALA A 209 -8.68 13.19 19.68
CA ALA A 209 -7.51 12.91 20.54
C ALA A 209 -7.08 11.46 20.45
N ILE A 210 -5.81 11.21 20.79
CA ILE A 210 -5.29 9.85 20.88
C ILE A 210 -5.94 9.14 22.07
N LYS A 211 -6.59 8.00 21.81
CA LYS A 211 -7.18 7.12 22.84
C LYS A 211 -6.12 6.28 23.54
N TRP A 212 -5.27 5.65 22.73
CA TRP A 212 -4.21 4.78 23.22
C TRP A 212 -3.10 4.59 22.18
N ARG A 213 -1.97 4.07 22.64
CA ARG A 213 -0.84 3.60 21.85
C ARG A 213 -0.43 2.24 22.37
N VAL A 214 -0.13 1.29 21.47
CA VAL A 214 0.43 -0.02 21.84
C VAL A 214 1.63 -0.33 20.94
N LYS A 215 2.56 -1.11 21.46
CA LYS A 215 3.72 -1.55 20.68
C LYS A 215 3.35 -2.69 19.73
N THR A 216 3.93 -2.63 18.55
CA THR A 216 3.90 -3.67 17.51
C THR A 216 5.25 -4.35 17.37
N GLY A 217 5.38 -5.27 16.44
CA GLY A 217 6.66 -5.67 15.87
C GLY A 217 7.22 -4.61 14.92
N ALA A 218 8.36 -4.93 14.29
CA ALA A 218 9.15 -3.98 13.52
C ALA A 218 8.46 -3.47 12.26
N MET A 219 8.50 -2.16 12.06
CA MET A 219 8.06 -1.45 10.86
C MET A 219 6.62 -1.78 10.44
N PRO A 220 5.59 -1.51 11.30
CA PRO A 220 4.20 -1.74 10.94
C PRO A 220 3.83 -0.83 9.75
N ALA A 221 3.35 -1.44 8.66
CA ALA A 221 2.94 -0.72 7.45
C ALA A 221 1.42 -0.56 7.40
N ASP A 222 0.69 -1.60 7.00
CA ASP A 222 -0.76 -1.51 6.86
C ASP A 222 -1.49 -2.02 8.08
N VAL A 223 -2.69 -1.49 8.28
CA VAL A 223 -3.65 -1.92 9.30
C VAL A 223 -5.00 -2.19 8.64
N TYR A 224 -5.60 -3.32 8.97
CA TYR A 224 -6.88 -3.76 8.41
C TYR A 224 -7.82 -4.23 9.52
N GLY A 225 -9.03 -3.64 9.60
CA GLY A 225 -10.07 -4.06 10.54
C GLY A 225 -10.87 -5.23 9.98
N LEU A 226 -11.02 -6.27 10.78
CA LEU A 226 -11.88 -7.40 10.42
C LEU A 226 -13.37 -7.07 10.61
N PRO A 227 -14.27 -7.73 9.88
CA PRO A 227 -15.71 -7.56 10.06
C PRO A 227 -16.12 -7.69 11.51
N GLY A 228 -16.96 -6.76 11.99
CA GLY A 228 -17.42 -6.70 13.37
C GLY A 228 -16.55 -5.89 14.33
N ASP A 229 -15.50 -5.22 13.83
CA ASP A 229 -14.64 -4.25 14.56
C ASP A 229 -14.02 -4.79 15.86
N LYS A 230 -13.84 -6.12 15.98
CA LYS A 230 -13.22 -6.72 17.15
C LYS A 230 -11.72 -6.93 17.01
N HIS A 231 -11.27 -7.17 15.79
CA HIS A 231 -9.88 -7.49 15.52
C HIS A 231 -9.28 -6.59 14.45
N LEU A 232 -8.00 -6.26 14.62
CA LEU A 232 -7.17 -5.63 13.61
C LEU A 232 -6.03 -6.57 13.21
N LEU A 233 -5.70 -6.55 11.93
CA LEU A 233 -4.48 -7.11 11.38
C LEU A 233 -3.49 -5.97 11.16
N VAL A 234 -2.23 -6.16 11.54
CA VAL A 234 -1.14 -5.20 11.32
C VAL A 234 -0.02 -5.89 10.56
N ALA A 235 0.27 -5.44 9.36
CA ALA A 235 1.35 -5.97 8.54
C ALA A 235 2.70 -5.40 8.96
N LEU A 236 3.68 -6.27 9.20
CA LEU A 236 5.02 -5.88 9.65
C LEU A 236 6.01 -5.97 8.50
N THR A 237 6.34 -4.84 7.87
CA THR A 237 7.31 -4.81 6.76
C THR A 237 8.73 -5.19 7.22
N GLY A 238 9.07 -4.95 8.47
CA GLY A 238 10.35 -5.34 9.07
C GLY A 238 10.45 -6.80 9.47
N SER A 239 9.42 -7.63 9.20
CA SER A 239 9.42 -9.04 9.56
C SER A 239 8.68 -9.92 8.54
N ASP A 240 8.41 -11.17 8.88
CA ASP A 240 7.64 -12.16 8.09
C ASP A 240 6.25 -12.41 8.70
N ALA A 241 5.65 -11.40 9.35
CA ALA A 241 4.46 -11.58 10.16
C ALA A 241 3.39 -10.50 9.95
N VAL A 242 2.16 -10.91 10.21
CA VAL A 242 1.01 -10.05 10.47
C VAL A 242 0.62 -10.24 11.94
N GLU A 243 0.56 -9.17 12.72
CA GLU A 243 0.06 -9.23 14.10
C GLU A 243 -1.45 -9.09 14.15
N VAL A 244 -2.05 -9.75 15.14
CA VAL A 244 -3.49 -9.72 15.42
C VAL A 244 -3.72 -9.02 16.75
N PHE A 245 -4.57 -7.98 16.73
CA PHE A 245 -4.96 -7.24 17.93
C PHE A 245 -6.46 -7.38 18.19
N ASP A 246 -6.84 -7.61 19.43
CA ASP A 246 -8.21 -7.44 19.92
C ASP A 246 -8.40 -5.97 20.34
N VAL A 247 -9.34 -5.28 19.72
CA VAL A 247 -9.69 -3.88 19.97
C VAL A 247 -11.07 -3.72 20.62
N SER A 248 -11.67 -4.80 21.10
CA SER A 248 -12.92 -4.76 21.85
C SER A 248 -12.77 -4.21 23.27
N ALA A 249 -11.56 -4.27 23.83
CA ALA A 249 -11.19 -3.68 25.12
C ALA A 249 -10.86 -2.16 24.98
N PRO A 250 -10.85 -1.38 26.07
CA PRO A 250 -10.50 0.05 26.05
C PRO A 250 -9.11 0.37 25.47
N VAL A 251 -8.17 -0.57 25.55
CA VAL A 251 -6.84 -0.54 24.94
C VAL A 251 -6.63 -1.84 24.18
N ALA A 252 -6.05 -1.76 23.00
CA ALA A 252 -5.81 -2.95 22.17
C ALA A 252 -4.90 -3.97 22.85
N LEU A 253 -5.24 -5.24 22.70
CA LEU A 253 -4.46 -6.37 23.22
C LEU A 253 -3.91 -7.18 22.05
N LYS A 254 -2.59 -7.40 22.03
CA LYS A 254 -1.97 -8.28 21.05
C LYS A 254 -2.35 -9.72 21.37
N MET A 255 -3.02 -10.38 20.43
CA MET A 255 -3.43 -11.79 20.54
C MET A 255 -2.36 -12.76 20.07
N GLY A 256 -1.55 -12.36 19.10
CA GLY A 256 -0.54 -13.19 18.48
C GLY A 256 -0.09 -12.65 17.13
N HIS A 257 0.49 -13.53 16.32
CA HIS A 257 0.90 -13.21 14.96
C HIS A 257 0.62 -14.37 14.00
N ILE A 258 0.43 -14.02 12.74
CA ILE A 258 0.29 -14.94 11.61
C ILE A 258 1.61 -14.89 10.85
N ARG A 259 2.31 -16.03 10.73
CA ARG A 259 3.49 -16.10 9.90
C ARG A 259 3.12 -16.08 8.44
N THR A 260 3.59 -15.07 7.70
CA THR A 260 3.35 -14.88 6.27
C THR A 260 4.61 -15.18 5.46
N ALA A 261 5.26 -14.14 4.97
CA ALA A 261 6.59 -14.18 4.38
C ALA A 261 7.24 -12.80 4.55
N ALA A 262 8.52 -12.68 4.28
CA ALA A 262 9.30 -11.48 4.56
C ALA A 262 8.73 -10.22 3.88
N GLY A 263 8.56 -9.16 4.67
CA GLY A 263 8.11 -7.86 4.21
C GLY A 263 6.59 -7.74 4.04
N ALA A 264 5.78 -8.28 4.97
CA ALA A 264 4.33 -8.10 4.96
C ALA A 264 3.97 -6.60 4.92
N HIS A 265 3.13 -6.17 3.94
CA HIS A 265 3.00 -4.74 3.67
C HIS A 265 1.57 -4.25 3.51
N ALA A 266 0.83 -4.64 2.49
CA ALA A 266 -0.50 -4.10 2.20
C ALA A 266 -1.57 -5.20 2.20
N PHE A 267 -2.76 -4.87 2.72
CA PHE A 267 -3.90 -5.78 2.75
C PHE A 267 -4.90 -5.51 1.62
N ARG A 268 -5.61 -6.57 1.22
CA ARG A 268 -6.80 -6.49 0.39
C ARG A 268 -7.75 -7.63 0.76
N ALA A 269 -8.97 -7.30 1.19
CA ALA A 269 -10.00 -8.31 1.41
C ALA A 269 -10.36 -9.04 0.12
N LEU A 270 -10.64 -10.33 0.19
CA LEU A 270 -11.10 -11.11 -0.95
C LEU A 270 -12.59 -10.87 -1.28
N GLY A 271 -13.32 -10.18 -0.40
CA GLY A 271 -14.74 -9.87 -0.57
C GLY A 271 -15.69 -10.98 -0.10
N ASP A 272 -15.16 -12.10 0.39
CA ASP A 272 -15.92 -13.25 0.88
C ASP A 272 -16.16 -13.22 2.41
N GLY A 273 -15.71 -12.16 3.09
CA GLY A 273 -15.81 -11.99 4.55
C GLY A 273 -14.90 -12.93 5.36
N ARG A 274 -14.07 -13.74 4.70
CA ARG A 274 -13.21 -14.75 5.33
C ARG A 274 -11.74 -14.64 5.00
N HIS A 275 -11.40 -14.24 3.78
CA HIS A 275 -10.02 -14.22 3.35
C HIS A 275 -9.51 -12.79 3.15
N VAL A 276 -8.29 -12.55 3.61
CA VAL A 276 -7.55 -11.30 3.42
C VAL A 276 -6.20 -11.62 2.78
N LEU A 277 -5.90 -10.91 1.72
CA LEU A 277 -4.61 -10.96 1.03
C LEU A 277 -3.63 -10.03 1.72
N VAL A 278 -2.37 -10.43 1.84
CA VAL A 278 -1.26 -9.55 2.25
C VAL A 278 -0.09 -9.69 1.27
N SER A 279 0.41 -8.57 0.77
CA SER A 279 1.62 -8.55 -0.05
C SER A 279 2.86 -8.72 0.82
N ASN A 280 3.80 -9.56 0.38
CA ASN A 280 5.09 -9.79 1.04
C ASN A 280 6.19 -9.18 0.18
N ARG A 281 6.50 -7.91 0.44
CA ARG A 281 7.32 -7.05 -0.43
C ARG A 281 8.73 -7.62 -0.68
N VAL A 282 9.35 -8.19 0.35
CA VAL A 282 10.71 -8.73 0.27
C VAL A 282 10.72 -10.15 -0.31
N HIS A 283 9.73 -10.96 0.04
CA HIS A 283 9.62 -12.35 -0.43
C HIS A 283 9.08 -12.47 -1.87
N ASN A 284 8.53 -11.39 -2.44
CA ASN A 284 7.94 -11.40 -3.79
C ASN A 284 6.74 -12.35 -3.91
N SER A 285 5.83 -12.29 -2.96
CA SER A 285 4.62 -13.12 -2.95
C SER A 285 3.42 -12.36 -2.37
N VAL A 286 2.24 -12.95 -2.54
CA VAL A 286 1.01 -12.59 -1.84
C VAL A 286 0.56 -13.80 -1.02
N SER A 287 0.34 -13.61 0.28
CA SER A 287 -0.25 -14.62 1.16
C SER A 287 -1.76 -14.41 1.28
N VAL A 288 -2.53 -15.49 1.27
CA VAL A 288 -3.96 -15.53 1.55
C VAL A 288 -4.14 -15.99 2.98
N ILE A 289 -4.71 -15.13 3.81
CA ILE A 289 -4.97 -15.39 5.24
C ILE A 289 -6.44 -15.73 5.41
N ASP A 290 -6.74 -16.85 6.05
CA ASP A 290 -8.06 -17.17 6.58
C ASP A 290 -8.21 -16.51 7.96
N VAL A 291 -9.12 -15.54 8.09
CA VAL A 291 -9.30 -14.76 9.31
C VAL A 291 -10.09 -15.48 10.40
N GLN A 292 -10.66 -16.64 10.11
CA GLN A 292 -11.31 -17.49 11.14
C GLN A 292 -10.27 -18.34 11.87
N THR A 293 -9.24 -18.81 11.16
CA THR A 293 -8.18 -19.65 11.73
C THR A 293 -6.92 -18.88 12.03
N PHE A 294 -6.78 -17.64 11.52
CA PHE A 294 -5.56 -16.82 11.56
C PHE A 294 -4.34 -17.56 10.97
N GLN A 295 -4.56 -18.25 9.85
CA GLN A 295 -3.50 -18.98 9.16
C GLN A 295 -3.38 -18.58 7.69
N VAL A 296 -2.18 -18.67 7.15
CA VAL A 296 -1.95 -18.58 5.70
C VAL A 296 -2.39 -19.89 5.07
N VAL A 297 -3.39 -19.82 4.19
CA VAL A 297 -3.94 -20.99 3.47
C VAL A 297 -3.40 -21.12 2.06
N ARG A 298 -2.80 -20.08 1.51
CA ARG A 298 -2.22 -20.07 0.17
C ARG A 298 -1.14 -19.00 0.04
N GLN A 299 -0.17 -19.23 -0.80
CA GLN A 299 0.84 -18.25 -1.19
C GLN A 299 1.00 -18.24 -2.71
N ILE A 300 1.08 -17.03 -3.30
CA ILE A 300 1.14 -16.83 -4.75
C ILE A 300 2.40 -16.02 -5.06
N ALA A 301 3.27 -16.56 -5.90
CA ALA A 301 4.47 -15.84 -6.34
C ALA A 301 4.09 -14.70 -7.32
N VAL A 302 4.70 -13.54 -7.13
CA VAL A 302 4.53 -12.35 -7.97
C VAL A 302 5.88 -11.67 -8.22
N PRO A 303 6.00 -10.81 -9.23
CA PRO A 303 7.24 -10.07 -9.49
C PRO A 303 7.71 -9.20 -8.34
N SER A 304 8.97 -8.83 -8.39
CA SER A 304 9.74 -8.17 -7.33
C SER A 304 9.10 -6.91 -6.75
N GLY A 305 8.99 -6.91 -5.42
CA GLY A 305 8.46 -5.79 -4.63
C GLY A 305 6.95 -5.61 -4.73
N PRO A 306 6.11 -6.67 -4.51
CA PRO A 306 4.66 -6.49 -4.46
C PRO A 306 4.28 -5.49 -3.37
N ASP A 307 3.38 -4.58 -3.74
CA ASP A 307 2.99 -3.44 -2.90
C ASP A 307 1.46 -3.43 -2.72
N CYS A 308 0.77 -2.41 -3.23
CA CYS A 308 -0.68 -2.34 -3.15
C CYS A 308 -1.37 -3.33 -4.10
N MET A 309 -2.60 -3.67 -3.73
CA MET A 309 -3.41 -4.64 -4.45
C MET A 309 -4.83 -4.12 -4.67
N GLU A 310 -5.43 -4.53 -5.79
CA GLU A 310 -6.84 -4.35 -6.06
C GLU A 310 -7.43 -5.63 -6.66
N LEU A 311 -8.70 -5.87 -6.45
CA LEU A 311 -9.40 -7.09 -6.84
C LEU A 311 -10.55 -6.74 -7.80
N SER A 312 -10.67 -7.46 -8.91
CA SER A 312 -11.82 -7.33 -9.83
C SER A 312 -13.15 -7.60 -9.10
N SER A 313 -14.24 -7.02 -9.59
CA SER A 313 -15.56 -7.12 -8.96
C SER A 313 -16.08 -8.57 -8.84
N ASP A 314 -15.66 -9.47 -9.73
CA ASP A 314 -15.97 -10.90 -9.66
C ASP A 314 -15.08 -11.70 -8.70
N GLY A 315 -14.11 -11.07 -8.05
CA GLY A 315 -13.20 -11.68 -7.09
C GLY A 315 -12.16 -12.64 -7.69
N LYS A 316 -12.01 -12.72 -9.01
CA LYS A 316 -11.16 -13.74 -9.65
C LYS A 316 -9.81 -13.21 -10.11
N THR A 317 -9.70 -11.91 -10.33
CA THR A 317 -8.45 -11.28 -10.81
C THR A 317 -7.90 -10.34 -9.78
N LEU A 318 -6.64 -10.58 -9.38
CA LEU A 318 -5.90 -9.70 -8.48
C LEU A 318 -4.90 -8.86 -9.28
N TYR A 319 -4.95 -7.56 -9.08
CA TYR A 319 -4.00 -6.59 -9.59
C TYR A 319 -2.99 -6.27 -8.48
N VAL A 320 -1.70 -6.49 -8.74
CA VAL A 320 -0.63 -6.23 -7.78
C VAL A 320 0.38 -5.27 -8.40
N THR A 321 0.65 -4.15 -7.75
CA THR A 321 1.78 -3.32 -8.15
C THR A 321 3.08 -3.98 -7.70
N SER A 322 4.00 -4.17 -8.63
CA SER A 322 5.33 -4.75 -8.38
C SER A 322 6.36 -3.63 -8.44
N ARG A 323 6.63 -3.03 -7.28
CA ARG A 323 7.32 -1.75 -7.12
C ARG A 323 8.72 -1.74 -7.73
N TRP A 324 9.50 -2.79 -7.48
CA TRP A 324 10.89 -2.88 -7.94
C TRP A 324 10.98 -3.42 -9.37
N ALA A 325 9.92 -4.08 -9.85
CA ALA A 325 9.85 -4.56 -11.23
C ALA A 325 9.27 -3.53 -12.21
N ALA A 326 8.74 -2.38 -11.74
CA ALA A 326 8.01 -1.38 -12.53
C ALA A 326 6.89 -2.02 -13.38
N ARG A 327 6.06 -2.86 -12.74
CA ARG A 327 4.99 -3.65 -13.37
C ARG A 327 3.68 -3.54 -12.59
N LEU A 328 2.57 -3.60 -13.33
CA LEU A 328 1.30 -4.10 -12.84
C LEU A 328 1.26 -5.60 -13.14
N SER A 329 1.11 -6.41 -12.10
CA SER A 329 1.00 -7.86 -12.17
C SER A 329 -0.47 -8.26 -12.08
N VAL A 330 -0.91 -9.11 -13.01
CA VAL A 330 -2.28 -9.63 -13.07
C VAL A 330 -2.24 -11.10 -12.69
N VAL A 331 -2.94 -11.44 -11.61
CA VAL A 331 -2.96 -12.78 -11.03
C VAL A 331 -4.35 -13.37 -11.17
N ASP A 332 -4.45 -14.56 -11.73
CA ASP A 332 -5.65 -15.39 -11.68
C ASP A 332 -5.71 -16.07 -10.30
N LEU A 333 -6.66 -15.66 -9.47
CA LEU A 333 -6.82 -16.19 -8.11
C LEU A 333 -7.39 -17.61 -8.09
N VAL A 334 -8.16 -18.03 -9.11
CA VAL A 334 -8.68 -19.39 -9.24
C VAL A 334 -7.52 -20.34 -9.52
N ALA A 335 -6.74 -20.03 -10.55
CA ALA A 335 -5.54 -20.81 -10.89
C ALA A 335 -4.38 -20.58 -9.90
N GLY A 336 -4.37 -19.48 -9.16
CA GLY A 336 -3.34 -19.09 -8.19
C GLY A 336 -1.99 -18.80 -8.81
N ARG A 337 -1.99 -18.16 -9.94
CA ARG A 337 -0.74 -17.86 -10.66
C ARG A 337 -0.80 -16.53 -11.40
N LEU A 338 0.37 -15.95 -11.58
CA LEU A 338 0.56 -14.80 -12.45
C LEU A 338 0.17 -15.17 -13.91
N VAL A 339 -0.69 -14.36 -14.51
CA VAL A 339 -1.13 -14.57 -15.91
C VAL A 339 -0.65 -13.47 -16.83
N ARG A 340 -0.33 -12.28 -16.31
CA ARG A 340 0.13 -11.15 -17.12
C ARG A 340 0.95 -10.15 -16.32
N GLN A 341 1.80 -9.42 -17.03
CA GLN A 341 2.52 -8.25 -16.51
C GLN A 341 2.39 -7.10 -17.51
N VAL A 342 2.05 -5.91 -17.01
CA VAL A 342 1.96 -4.69 -17.80
C VAL A 342 3.07 -3.75 -17.34
N ARG A 343 3.88 -3.23 -18.25
CA ARG A 343 4.89 -2.22 -17.92
C ARG A 343 4.19 -0.91 -17.55
N VAL A 344 4.61 -0.30 -16.44
CA VAL A 344 4.13 0.99 -15.94
C VAL A 344 5.33 1.91 -15.64
N GLY A 345 5.10 3.03 -14.99
CA GLY A 345 6.19 3.89 -14.55
C GLY A 345 6.99 3.32 -13.39
N ARG A 346 7.98 4.10 -12.92
CA ARG A 346 8.90 3.69 -11.85
C ARG A 346 8.25 3.72 -10.48
N SER A 347 8.59 2.72 -9.66
CA SER A 347 8.10 2.55 -8.30
C SER A 347 6.55 2.60 -8.24
N PRO A 348 5.83 1.72 -8.97
CA PRO A 348 4.38 1.67 -8.88
C PRO A 348 3.95 1.33 -7.45
N HIS A 349 2.97 2.09 -6.92
CA HIS A 349 2.46 1.94 -5.56
C HIS A 349 0.96 1.64 -5.58
N GLY A 350 0.10 2.64 -5.45
CA GLY A 350 -1.34 2.45 -5.45
C GLY A 350 -1.87 1.91 -6.78
N VAL A 351 -2.87 1.03 -6.71
CA VAL A 351 -3.64 0.52 -7.85
C VAL A 351 -5.13 0.58 -7.53
N TRP A 352 -5.94 0.92 -8.53
CA TRP A 352 -7.37 1.00 -8.38
C TRP A 352 -8.10 0.87 -9.72
N THR A 353 -9.31 0.34 -9.67
CA THR A 353 -10.27 0.32 -10.79
C THR A 353 -11.68 0.49 -10.25
N LEU A 354 -12.58 1.05 -11.05
CA LEU A 354 -14.01 1.13 -10.68
C LEU A 354 -14.66 -0.27 -10.71
N ASP A 355 -14.11 -1.20 -11.48
CA ASP A 355 -14.46 -2.63 -11.48
C ASP A 355 -13.75 -3.36 -10.35
N HIS A 356 -14.12 -3.08 -9.09
CA HIS A 356 -13.50 -3.70 -7.93
C HIS A 356 -14.52 -4.43 -7.04
N ALA A 357 -14.08 -5.50 -6.37
CA ALA A 357 -14.84 -6.17 -5.32
C ALA A 357 -15.00 -5.28 -4.08
N ALA A 358 -16.01 -5.56 -3.25
CA ALA A 358 -16.19 -4.90 -1.96
C ALA A 358 -14.91 -5.01 -1.09
N ARG A 359 -14.67 -4.01 -0.25
CA ARG A 359 -13.49 -3.89 0.62
C ARG A 359 -13.84 -4.17 2.07
#